data_0ce4ce3dff327d4d9ed81a3a45e4018d
#
_entry.id   0ce4ce3dff327d4d9ed81a3a45e4018d
#
_cell.length_a   1.000
_cell.length_b   1.000
_cell.length_c   1.000
_cell.angle_alpha   90.00
_cell.angle_beta   90.00
_cell.angle_gamma   90.00
#
_symmetry.space_group_name_H-M   'P 1'
#
loop_
_entity.id
_entity.type
_entity.pdbx_description
1 polymer ?
#
loop_
_entity_poly.entity_id
_entity_poly.type
_entity_poly.pdbx_seq_one_letter_code
_entity_poly.pdbx_strand_id
1 'polypeptide(L)'
;MEIISKREPIPRVIASPATPQAVRTQLETVEAIRRFATQELKLPDNGSYRSYADLGRPYVVWNVVAAPEFSVDPKEWCYPIVGCVAYRGYFKERKARSFADKLRRKQMDVSVTGVAAYSTLGHFDDPILNTMIGWSDVELASIIFHELTHQIIYVPDDADFNEAFATTVEQEGVRRWLKALDRTRDLATYDLSEGRDQEVVDLLIETRRELGAVYASGIGRAQMLEEKRARFFSLRDSYAALKADWGNPAPFESWFEGEINNAHLASIATYYDCLPGFKRELAAADGDLEAFYRRAHELARLDQKRRDALLCGQSR
;
A
#
# COMPACT_ATOMS: atom_id res chain seq x y z
N MET A 1 8.46 20.53 -3.06
CA MET A 1 9.65 21.16 -3.67
C MET A 1 10.98 20.62 -3.10
N GLU A 2 11.10 20.29 -1.81
CA GLU A 2 12.34 19.75 -1.22
C GLU A 2 12.85 18.46 -1.90
N ILE A 3 11.98 17.49 -2.14
CA ILE A 3 12.34 16.20 -2.79
C ILE A 3 12.92 16.44 -4.18
N ILE A 4 12.22 17.26 -4.98
CA ILE A 4 12.62 17.54 -6.37
C ILE A 4 13.95 18.28 -6.44
N SER A 5 14.22 19.21 -5.50
CA SER A 5 15.48 19.97 -5.50
C SER A 5 16.72 19.16 -5.05
N LYS A 6 16.51 18.02 -4.39
CA LYS A 6 17.58 17.13 -3.91
C LYS A 6 17.87 15.95 -4.85
N ARG A 7 17.17 15.84 -5.98
CA ARG A 7 17.35 14.74 -6.90
C ARG A 7 18.71 14.80 -7.61
N GLU A 8 19.39 13.67 -7.61
CA GLU A 8 20.60 13.45 -8.42
C GLU A 8 20.43 12.20 -9.28
N PRO A 9 20.85 12.19 -10.55
CA PRO A 9 20.80 10.99 -11.40
C PRO A 9 21.52 9.82 -10.75
N ILE A 10 20.92 8.63 -10.71
CA ILE A 10 21.50 7.43 -10.08
C ILE A 10 22.91 7.13 -10.60
N PRO A 11 23.22 7.16 -11.93
CA PRO A 11 24.55 6.89 -12.41
C PRO A 11 25.61 7.86 -11.84
N ARG A 12 25.24 9.13 -11.60
CA ARG A 12 26.13 10.13 -11.00
C ARG A 12 26.39 9.81 -9.52
N VAL A 13 25.35 9.41 -8.77
CA VAL A 13 25.50 9.01 -7.37
C VAL A 13 26.37 7.75 -7.26
N ILE A 14 26.16 6.74 -8.10
CA ILE A 14 26.98 5.52 -8.15
C ILE A 14 28.46 5.84 -8.44
N ALA A 15 28.74 6.73 -9.38
CA ALA A 15 30.10 7.10 -9.77
C ALA A 15 30.83 7.95 -8.72
N SER A 16 30.13 8.56 -7.78
CA SER A 16 30.73 9.43 -6.76
C SER A 16 31.55 8.63 -5.74
N PRO A 17 32.84 8.96 -5.49
CA PRO A 17 33.62 8.29 -4.47
C PRO A 17 33.12 8.54 -3.04
N ALA A 18 32.32 9.59 -2.83
CA ALA A 18 31.73 9.90 -1.53
C ALA A 18 30.49 9.04 -1.20
N THR A 19 29.93 8.32 -2.18
CA THR A 19 28.75 7.48 -1.97
C THR A 19 29.11 6.22 -1.18
N PRO A 20 28.44 5.96 -0.03
CA PRO A 20 28.64 4.75 0.73
C PRO A 20 28.35 3.49 -0.12
N GLN A 21 29.13 2.42 0.11
CA GLN A 21 29.01 1.19 -0.69
C GLN A 21 27.58 0.59 -0.64
N ALA A 22 26.95 0.61 0.53
CA ALA A 22 25.56 0.11 0.68
C ALA A 22 24.56 0.87 -0.22
N VAL A 23 24.70 2.21 -0.30
CA VAL A 23 23.85 3.04 -1.17
C VAL A 23 24.13 2.72 -2.65
N ARG A 24 25.42 2.58 -3.02
CA ARG A 24 25.82 2.24 -4.38
C ARG A 24 25.21 0.92 -4.83
N THR A 25 25.40 -0.15 -4.05
CA THR A 25 24.85 -1.48 -4.36
C THR A 25 23.34 -1.46 -4.50
N GLN A 26 22.65 -0.73 -3.60
CA GLN A 26 21.20 -0.61 -3.65
C GLN A 26 20.73 0.13 -4.93
N LEU A 27 21.40 1.20 -5.32
CA LEU A 27 21.07 1.95 -6.52
C LEU A 27 21.36 1.15 -7.81
N GLU A 28 22.40 0.31 -7.83
CA GLU A 28 22.65 -0.65 -8.93
C GLU A 28 21.50 -1.66 -9.07
N THR A 29 20.98 -2.15 -7.94
CA THR A 29 19.80 -3.01 -7.89
C THR A 29 18.54 -2.29 -8.42
N VAL A 30 18.33 -1.03 -8.02
CA VAL A 30 17.24 -0.20 -8.55
C VAL A 30 17.31 -0.05 -10.08
N GLU A 31 18.50 0.17 -10.65
CA GLU A 31 18.64 0.25 -12.11
C GLU A 31 18.29 -1.07 -12.81
N ALA A 32 18.61 -2.20 -12.20
CA ALA A 32 18.23 -3.53 -12.72
C ALA A 32 16.72 -3.74 -12.65
N ILE A 33 16.09 -3.43 -11.51
CA ILE A 33 14.63 -3.50 -11.31
C ILE A 33 13.91 -2.59 -12.31
N ARG A 34 14.40 -1.36 -12.47
CA ARG A 34 13.79 -0.37 -13.37
C ARG A 34 13.85 -0.80 -14.84
N ARG A 35 14.96 -1.44 -15.24
CA ARG A 35 15.13 -2.04 -16.57
C ARG A 35 14.15 -3.17 -16.80
N PHE A 36 14.04 -4.09 -15.84
CA PHE A 36 13.10 -5.21 -15.86
C PHE A 36 11.66 -4.72 -15.96
N ALA A 37 11.29 -3.72 -15.18
CA ALA A 37 9.94 -3.11 -15.21
C ALA A 37 9.52 -2.68 -16.62
N THR A 38 10.43 -2.03 -17.36
CA THR A 38 10.15 -1.58 -18.73
C THR A 38 10.17 -2.72 -19.73
N GLN A 39 11.17 -3.60 -19.67
CA GLN A 39 11.39 -4.62 -20.70
C GLN A 39 10.42 -5.77 -20.59
N GLU A 40 10.19 -6.27 -19.36
CA GLU A 40 9.44 -7.50 -19.11
C GLU A 40 8.00 -7.22 -18.66
N LEU A 41 7.79 -6.18 -17.83
CA LEU A 41 6.46 -5.86 -17.33
C LEU A 41 5.72 -4.83 -18.18
N LYS A 42 6.36 -4.24 -19.20
CA LYS A 42 5.79 -3.21 -20.08
C LYS A 42 5.33 -1.96 -19.31
N LEU A 43 5.93 -1.71 -18.15
CA LEU A 43 5.70 -0.51 -17.36
C LEU A 43 6.34 0.72 -18.01
N PRO A 44 5.86 1.95 -17.75
CA PRO A 44 6.29 3.16 -18.44
C PRO A 44 7.81 3.39 -18.38
N ASP A 45 8.41 3.69 -19.54
CA ASP A 45 9.82 4.08 -19.65
C ASP A 45 9.98 5.59 -19.54
N ASN A 46 10.04 6.10 -18.32
CA ASN A 46 10.16 7.52 -18.01
C ASN A 46 11.25 7.79 -16.96
N GLY A 47 11.33 9.02 -16.45
CA GLY A 47 12.33 9.46 -15.47
C GLY A 47 12.10 8.98 -14.03
N SER A 48 10.93 8.38 -13.70
CA SER A 48 10.63 7.89 -12.35
C SER A 48 11.58 6.78 -11.94
N TYR A 49 12.10 6.88 -10.70
CA TYR A 49 13.06 5.95 -10.09
C TYR A 49 14.41 5.85 -10.81
N ARG A 50 14.78 6.89 -11.57
CA ARG A 50 16.10 7.04 -12.22
C ARG A 50 16.99 8.08 -11.52
N SER A 51 16.50 8.66 -10.44
CA SER A 51 17.24 9.59 -9.57
C SER A 51 17.15 9.17 -8.11
N TYR A 52 18.08 9.66 -7.30
CA TYR A 52 18.13 9.46 -5.85
C TYR A 52 18.02 10.80 -5.14
N ALA A 53 17.36 10.83 -3.98
CA ALA A 53 17.30 12.00 -3.11
C ALA A 53 17.45 11.60 -1.63
N ASP A 54 18.42 12.21 -0.94
CA ASP A 54 18.58 12.07 0.50
C ASP A 54 17.83 13.19 1.24
N LEU A 55 16.80 12.82 1.98
CA LEU A 55 15.99 13.73 2.78
C LEU A 55 16.54 13.95 4.19
N GLY A 56 17.52 13.14 4.64
CA GLY A 56 18.09 13.19 5.99
C GLY A 56 17.07 12.91 7.10
N ARG A 57 16.03 12.11 6.81
CA ARG A 57 14.96 11.76 7.76
C ARG A 57 14.41 10.37 7.46
N PRO A 58 13.81 9.67 8.47
CA PRO A 58 13.38 8.27 8.32
C PRO A 58 12.09 8.10 7.50
N TYR A 59 11.26 9.16 7.36
CA TYR A 59 10.01 9.10 6.61
C TYR A 59 9.83 10.33 5.73
N VAL A 60 9.21 10.12 4.58
CA VAL A 60 8.89 11.20 3.62
C VAL A 60 7.75 12.04 4.16
N VAL A 61 6.70 11.36 4.60
CA VAL A 61 5.42 11.93 5.02
C VAL A 61 4.89 11.15 6.23
N TRP A 62 4.11 11.79 7.06
CA TRP A 62 3.34 11.19 8.14
C TRP A 62 1.86 11.27 7.78
N ASN A 63 1.24 10.12 7.54
CA ASN A 63 -0.18 10.03 7.24
C ASN A 63 -1.01 9.95 8.53
N VAL A 64 -2.08 10.72 8.58
CA VAL A 64 -3.09 10.66 9.64
C VAL A 64 -4.36 10.12 9.01
N VAL A 65 -4.77 8.92 9.43
CA VAL A 65 -6.06 8.31 9.11
C VAL A 65 -6.97 8.49 10.31
N ALA A 66 -8.25 8.74 10.09
CA ALA A 66 -9.22 8.85 11.17
C ALA A 66 -10.57 8.23 10.75
N ALA A 67 -11.29 7.68 11.73
CA ALA A 67 -12.65 7.20 11.56
C ALA A 67 -13.50 7.65 12.75
N PRO A 68 -14.82 7.86 12.59
CA PRO A 68 -15.71 8.07 13.73
C PRO A 68 -15.64 6.91 14.73
N GLU A 69 -15.92 7.18 16.00
CA GLU A 69 -15.84 6.16 17.07
C GLU A 69 -16.66 4.88 16.77
N PHE A 70 -17.77 5.04 16.07
CA PHE A 70 -18.65 3.94 15.66
C PHE A 70 -18.87 3.95 14.14
N SER A 71 -17.79 3.95 13.39
CA SER A 71 -17.78 3.72 11.95
C SER A 71 -16.50 3.04 11.54
N VAL A 72 -16.59 2.14 10.59
CA VAL A 72 -15.45 1.52 9.90
C VAL A 72 -15.06 2.26 8.63
N ASP A 73 -15.81 3.31 8.29
CA ASP A 73 -15.49 4.15 7.13
C ASP A 73 -14.56 5.28 7.53
N PRO A 74 -13.54 5.56 6.72
CA PRO A 74 -12.59 6.60 7.02
C PRO A 74 -13.23 7.99 6.91
N LYS A 75 -12.68 8.93 7.67
CA LYS A 75 -12.89 10.34 7.38
C LYS A 75 -12.13 10.69 6.11
N GLU A 76 -12.82 11.27 5.15
CA GLU A 76 -12.21 11.76 3.91
C GLU A 76 -11.78 13.22 4.00
N TRP A 77 -10.76 13.55 3.23
CA TRP A 77 -10.27 14.92 2.97
C TRP A 77 -10.20 15.13 1.47
N CYS A 78 -10.97 16.11 0.97
CA CYS A 78 -11.07 16.40 -0.45
C CYS A 78 -10.15 17.55 -0.86
N TYR A 79 -9.44 17.38 -1.96
CA TYR A 79 -8.50 18.34 -2.54
C TYR A 79 -8.84 18.60 -4.01
N PRO A 80 -8.58 19.81 -4.55
CA PRO A 80 -9.01 20.17 -5.90
C PRO A 80 -8.43 19.33 -7.04
N ILE A 81 -7.27 18.67 -6.84
CA ILE A 81 -6.56 17.94 -7.92
C ILE A 81 -6.64 16.44 -7.69
N VAL A 82 -6.43 15.97 -6.46
CA VAL A 82 -6.34 14.53 -6.14
C VAL A 82 -7.67 13.92 -5.70
N GLY A 83 -8.75 14.72 -5.65
CA GLY A 83 -10.04 14.23 -5.17
C GLY A 83 -10.09 14.03 -3.66
N CYS A 84 -10.95 13.12 -3.21
CA CYS A 84 -11.12 12.77 -1.80
C CYS A 84 -10.25 11.56 -1.45
N VAL A 85 -9.49 11.68 -0.35
CA VAL A 85 -8.60 10.63 0.15
C VAL A 85 -8.86 10.33 1.62
N ALA A 86 -8.65 9.11 2.04
CA ALA A 86 -8.89 8.62 3.41
C ALA A 86 -7.81 9.04 4.42
N TYR A 87 -6.81 9.81 4.02
CA TYR A 87 -5.72 10.23 4.89
C TYR A 87 -5.33 11.69 4.67
N ARG A 88 -4.60 12.24 5.64
CA ARG A 88 -3.98 13.56 5.54
C ARG A 88 -2.49 13.50 5.83
N GLY A 89 -1.67 13.85 4.82
CA GLY A 89 -0.21 13.82 4.90
C GLY A 89 0.41 15.06 5.54
N TYR A 90 1.49 14.87 6.31
CA TYR A 90 2.29 15.91 6.95
C TYR A 90 3.78 15.62 6.77
N PHE A 91 4.56 16.61 6.33
CA PHE A 91 6.02 16.47 6.23
C PHE A 91 6.75 16.54 7.60
N LYS A 92 6.05 16.86 8.68
CA LYS A 92 6.61 16.95 10.04
C LYS A 92 5.75 16.12 10.99
N GLU A 93 6.35 15.13 11.65
CA GLU A 93 5.69 14.26 12.62
C GLU A 93 4.91 15.04 13.68
N ARG A 94 5.53 16.06 14.29
CA ARG A 94 4.87 16.90 15.30
C ARG A 94 3.55 17.51 14.81
N LYS A 95 3.47 17.89 13.52
CA LYS A 95 2.23 18.44 12.95
C LYS A 95 1.17 17.34 12.78
N ALA A 96 1.57 16.15 12.33
CA ALA A 96 0.68 14.99 12.22
C ALA A 96 0.10 14.62 13.59
N ARG A 97 0.95 14.42 14.60
CA ARG A 97 0.52 14.09 15.97
C ARG A 97 -0.38 15.16 16.59
N SER A 98 -0.02 16.45 16.46
CA SER A 98 -0.87 17.54 16.93
C SER A 98 -2.25 17.58 16.26
N PHE A 99 -2.31 17.21 14.97
CA PHE A 99 -3.60 17.10 14.27
C PHE A 99 -4.37 15.87 14.72
N ALA A 100 -3.72 14.73 14.88
CA ALA A 100 -4.30 13.51 15.42
C ALA A 100 -4.94 13.74 16.81
N ASP A 101 -4.26 14.47 17.69
CA ASP A 101 -4.78 14.81 19.03
C ASP A 101 -6.05 15.68 18.96
N LYS A 102 -6.15 16.59 17.95
CA LYS A 102 -7.37 17.34 17.73
C LYS A 102 -8.56 16.46 17.30
N LEU A 103 -8.29 15.41 16.52
CA LEU A 103 -9.32 14.46 16.11
C LEU A 103 -9.72 13.53 17.27
N ARG A 104 -8.77 13.05 18.07
CA ARG A 104 -9.04 12.26 19.28
C ARG A 104 -9.92 13.00 20.27
N ARG A 105 -9.70 14.32 20.46
CA ARG A 105 -10.58 15.16 21.29
C ARG A 105 -12.00 15.29 20.74
N LYS A 106 -12.21 14.97 19.46
CA LYS A 106 -13.54 14.88 18.83
C LYS A 106 -14.10 13.45 18.83
N GLN A 107 -13.55 12.59 19.69
CA GLN A 107 -13.96 11.18 19.81
C GLN A 107 -13.81 10.41 18.49
N MET A 108 -12.78 10.70 17.71
CA MET A 108 -12.43 9.90 16.55
C MET A 108 -11.32 8.91 16.90
N ASP A 109 -11.39 7.74 16.33
CA ASP A 109 -10.28 6.80 16.24
C ASP A 109 -9.26 7.36 15.25
N VAL A 110 -7.97 7.31 15.61
CA VAL A 110 -6.93 7.94 14.78
C VAL A 110 -5.67 7.08 14.76
N SER A 111 -5.14 6.86 13.56
CA SER A 111 -3.81 6.29 13.32
C SER A 111 -2.87 7.34 12.73
N VAL A 112 -1.59 7.26 13.11
CA VAL A 112 -0.52 8.11 12.56
C VAL A 112 0.63 7.20 12.16
N THR A 113 0.89 7.12 10.85
CA THR A 113 1.90 6.22 10.28
C THR A 113 2.94 7.02 9.49
N GLY A 114 4.22 6.73 9.71
CA GLY A 114 5.30 7.23 8.86
C GLY A 114 5.32 6.47 7.53
N VAL A 115 5.43 7.20 6.42
CA VAL A 115 5.46 6.66 5.07
C VAL A 115 6.85 6.85 4.50
N ALA A 116 7.50 5.76 4.13
CA ALA A 116 8.87 5.75 3.62
C ALA A 116 8.96 6.04 2.12
N ALA A 117 7.93 5.72 1.34
CA ALA A 117 7.83 6.00 -0.08
C ALA A 117 6.66 6.95 -0.37
N TYR A 118 6.75 7.72 -1.42
CA TYR A 118 5.69 8.62 -1.87
C TYR A 118 5.75 8.74 -3.38
N SER A 119 4.61 8.58 -4.04
CA SER A 119 4.50 8.74 -5.48
C SER A 119 3.66 9.97 -5.83
N THR A 120 4.01 10.58 -6.94
CA THR A 120 3.25 11.67 -7.56
C THR A 120 2.37 11.17 -8.71
N LEU A 121 2.16 9.87 -8.84
CA LEU A 121 1.38 9.23 -9.90
C LEU A 121 1.85 9.63 -11.31
N GLY A 122 3.16 9.86 -11.48
CA GLY A 122 3.76 10.26 -12.75
C GLY A 122 3.64 11.75 -13.08
N HIS A 123 3.06 12.59 -12.21
CA HIS A 123 3.09 14.05 -12.41
C HIS A 123 4.51 14.63 -12.35
N PHE A 124 5.40 13.96 -11.63
CA PHE A 124 6.84 14.23 -11.60
C PHE A 124 7.60 12.92 -11.67
N ASP A 125 8.87 12.99 -12.08
CA ASP A 125 9.78 11.85 -12.00
C ASP A 125 10.16 11.61 -10.54
N ASP A 126 9.51 10.64 -9.88
CA ASP A 126 9.73 10.35 -8.48
C ASP A 126 11.11 9.70 -8.26
N PRO A 127 11.93 10.15 -7.29
CA PRO A 127 13.23 9.57 -7.00
C PRO A 127 13.12 8.36 -6.08
N ILE A 128 14.17 7.52 -6.08
CA ILE A 128 14.49 6.65 -4.94
C ILE A 128 14.93 7.54 -3.77
N LEU A 129 14.46 7.23 -2.58
CA LEU A 129 14.71 8.02 -1.38
C LEU A 129 15.65 7.28 -0.40
N ASN A 130 16.39 8.04 0.41
CA ASN A 130 17.20 7.46 1.48
C ASN A 130 16.38 6.57 2.43
N THR A 131 15.10 6.83 2.58
CA THR A 131 14.14 6.05 3.39
C THR A 131 13.93 4.62 2.88
N MET A 132 14.29 4.35 1.61
CA MET A 132 14.15 3.05 0.96
C MET A 132 15.46 2.28 0.86
N ILE A 133 16.60 2.89 1.20
CA ILE A 133 17.94 2.28 1.02
C ILE A 133 18.18 1.07 1.92
N GLY A 134 17.47 0.93 3.02
CA GLY A 134 17.56 -0.25 3.89
C GLY A 134 16.62 -1.41 3.53
N TRP A 135 15.83 -1.26 2.47
CA TRP A 135 14.87 -2.29 2.04
C TRP A 135 15.56 -3.43 1.30
N SER A 136 14.98 -4.61 1.35
CA SER A 136 15.39 -5.71 0.50
C SER A 136 15.15 -5.38 -0.98
N ASP A 137 15.81 -6.10 -1.86
CA ASP A 137 15.60 -5.95 -3.29
C ASP A 137 14.18 -6.36 -3.73
N VAL A 138 13.54 -7.29 -3.01
CA VAL A 138 12.13 -7.66 -3.22
C VAL A 138 11.20 -6.51 -2.87
N GLU A 139 11.39 -5.86 -1.72
CA GLU A 139 10.59 -4.69 -1.31
C GLU A 139 10.78 -3.52 -2.28
N LEU A 140 12.01 -3.31 -2.78
CA LEU A 140 12.25 -2.29 -3.81
C LEU A 140 11.58 -2.62 -5.14
N ALA A 141 11.60 -3.89 -5.56
CA ALA A 141 10.90 -4.32 -6.77
C ALA A 141 9.40 -4.14 -6.63
N SER A 142 8.83 -4.57 -5.51
CA SER A 142 7.43 -4.37 -5.16
C SER A 142 7.01 -2.91 -5.34
N ILE A 143 7.63 -1.99 -4.60
CA ILE A 143 7.21 -0.59 -4.61
C ILE A 143 7.41 0.07 -5.98
N ILE A 144 8.51 -0.23 -6.69
CA ILE A 144 8.77 0.34 -8.00
C ILE A 144 7.74 -0.15 -9.03
N PHE A 145 7.40 -1.43 -9.03
CA PHE A 145 6.38 -1.98 -9.94
C PHE A 145 4.99 -1.44 -9.61
N HIS A 146 4.64 -1.37 -8.33
CA HIS A 146 3.38 -0.79 -7.85
C HIS A 146 3.19 0.64 -8.35
N GLU A 147 4.12 1.51 -8.03
CA GLU A 147 4.02 2.94 -8.35
C GLU A 147 4.09 3.25 -9.85
N LEU A 148 4.87 2.47 -10.60
CA LEU A 148 4.87 2.59 -12.06
C LEU A 148 3.55 2.12 -12.67
N THR A 149 2.86 1.17 -12.04
CA THR A 149 1.56 0.69 -12.51
C THR A 149 0.48 1.77 -12.41
N HIS A 150 0.49 2.59 -11.35
CA HIS A 150 -0.40 3.74 -11.26
C HIS A 150 -0.25 4.74 -12.41
N GLN A 151 0.89 4.73 -13.11
CA GLN A 151 1.11 5.58 -14.28
C GLN A 151 0.53 5.00 -15.58
N ILE A 152 0.09 3.73 -15.59
CA ILE A 152 -0.63 3.14 -16.73
C ILE A 152 -2.10 3.56 -16.68
N ILE A 153 -2.74 3.38 -15.53
CA ILE A 153 -4.16 3.66 -15.32
C ILE A 153 -4.34 4.27 -13.95
N TYR A 154 -5.05 5.39 -13.90
CA TYR A 154 -5.51 5.98 -12.66
C TYR A 154 -6.95 6.46 -12.84
N VAL A 155 -7.86 5.95 -12.02
CA VAL A 155 -9.27 6.33 -11.99
C VAL A 155 -9.48 7.28 -10.81
N PRO A 156 -9.77 8.57 -11.04
CA PRO A 156 -10.03 9.52 -9.97
C PRO A 156 -11.16 9.04 -9.04
N ASP A 157 -11.00 9.26 -7.74
CA ASP A 157 -11.95 8.90 -6.68
C ASP A 157 -12.28 7.40 -6.56
N ASP A 158 -11.46 6.51 -7.16
CA ASP A 158 -11.60 5.06 -7.06
C ASP A 158 -10.29 4.42 -6.59
N ALA A 159 -9.99 4.61 -5.31
CA ALA A 159 -8.77 4.07 -4.70
C ALA A 159 -8.74 2.54 -4.73
N ASP A 160 -9.88 1.88 -4.49
CA ASP A 160 -9.99 0.42 -4.46
C ASP A 160 -9.59 -0.20 -5.81
N PHE A 161 -10.04 0.40 -6.92
CA PHE A 161 -9.62 -0.01 -8.26
C PHE A 161 -8.12 0.21 -8.48
N ASN A 162 -7.63 1.42 -8.17
CA ASN A 162 -6.26 1.80 -8.44
C ASN A 162 -5.26 0.94 -7.69
N GLU A 163 -5.48 0.73 -6.39
CA GLU A 163 -4.59 -0.04 -5.53
C GLU A 163 -4.63 -1.54 -5.87
N ALA A 164 -5.81 -2.11 -6.12
CA ALA A 164 -5.94 -3.51 -6.49
C ALA A 164 -5.29 -3.82 -7.85
N PHE A 165 -5.42 -2.92 -8.81
CA PHE A 165 -4.73 -3.02 -10.10
C PHE A 165 -3.21 -2.98 -9.91
N ALA A 166 -2.70 -2.00 -9.16
CA ALA A 166 -1.27 -1.84 -8.91
C ALA A 166 -0.68 -3.03 -8.15
N THR A 167 -1.36 -3.51 -7.10
CA THR A 167 -0.94 -4.69 -6.32
C THR A 167 -0.92 -5.96 -7.17
N THR A 168 -1.87 -6.13 -8.10
CA THR A 168 -1.87 -7.30 -9.01
C THR A 168 -0.64 -7.32 -9.89
N VAL A 169 -0.27 -6.18 -10.49
CA VAL A 169 0.93 -6.06 -11.35
C VAL A 169 2.21 -6.17 -10.53
N GLU A 170 2.24 -5.56 -9.36
CA GLU A 170 3.35 -5.68 -8.39
C GLU A 170 3.64 -7.14 -8.08
N GLN A 171 2.65 -7.89 -7.60
CA GLN A 171 2.83 -9.29 -7.18
C GLN A 171 3.26 -10.18 -8.35
N GLU A 172 2.66 -10.04 -9.51
CA GLU A 172 3.07 -10.77 -10.72
C GLU A 172 4.47 -10.34 -11.16
N GLY A 173 4.76 -9.04 -11.10
CA GLY A 173 6.06 -8.48 -11.46
C GLY A 173 7.19 -9.04 -10.60
N VAL A 174 7.02 -9.09 -9.28
CA VAL A 174 8.01 -9.68 -8.34
C VAL A 174 8.23 -11.15 -8.63
N ARG A 175 7.16 -11.92 -8.87
CA ARG A 175 7.29 -13.35 -9.23
C ARG A 175 8.09 -13.54 -10.51
N ARG A 176 7.82 -12.75 -11.57
CA ARG A 176 8.58 -12.80 -12.82
C ARG A 176 10.03 -12.40 -12.63
N TRP A 177 10.28 -11.36 -11.86
CA TRP A 177 11.61 -10.87 -11.59
C TRP A 177 12.46 -11.91 -10.85
N LEU A 178 11.93 -12.54 -9.80
CA LEU A 178 12.60 -13.62 -9.07
C LEU A 178 12.84 -14.84 -9.95
N LYS A 179 11.90 -15.22 -10.82
CA LYS A 179 12.07 -16.29 -11.81
C LYS A 179 13.18 -15.96 -12.83
N ALA A 180 13.21 -14.74 -13.35
CA ALA A 180 14.22 -14.32 -14.31
C ALA A 180 15.65 -14.29 -13.73
N LEU A 181 15.77 -14.19 -12.40
CA LEU A 181 17.02 -14.26 -11.67
C LEU A 181 17.35 -15.67 -11.14
N ASP A 182 16.58 -16.70 -11.51
CA ASP A 182 16.70 -18.08 -11.00
C ASP A 182 16.65 -18.19 -9.46
N ARG A 183 15.99 -17.23 -8.78
CA ARG A 183 15.87 -17.14 -7.31
C ARG A 183 14.68 -17.97 -6.79
N THR A 184 14.66 -19.26 -7.07
CA THR A 184 13.52 -20.15 -6.74
C THR A 184 13.21 -20.18 -5.24
N ARG A 185 14.23 -20.11 -4.37
CA ARG A 185 14.01 -20.10 -2.92
C ARG A 185 13.34 -18.82 -2.44
N ASP A 186 13.77 -17.67 -2.99
CA ASP A 186 13.20 -16.38 -2.63
C ASP A 186 11.78 -16.25 -3.17
N LEU A 187 11.50 -16.80 -4.35
CA LEU A 187 10.14 -16.90 -4.89
C LEU A 187 9.22 -17.69 -3.96
N ALA A 188 9.65 -18.86 -3.48
CA ALA A 188 8.87 -19.65 -2.53
C ALA A 188 8.64 -18.91 -1.20
N THR A 189 9.65 -18.16 -0.73
CA THR A 189 9.52 -17.31 0.47
C THR A 189 8.55 -16.17 0.24
N TYR A 190 8.60 -15.52 -0.93
CA TYR A 190 7.69 -14.44 -1.31
C TYR A 190 6.24 -14.95 -1.39
N ASP A 191 6.00 -16.06 -2.09
CA ASP A 191 4.65 -16.64 -2.19
C ASP A 191 4.09 -17.06 -0.82
N LEU A 192 4.93 -17.56 0.07
CA LEU A 192 4.54 -17.86 1.45
C LEU A 192 4.18 -16.60 2.24
N SER A 193 4.96 -15.52 2.08
CA SER A 193 4.68 -14.21 2.72
C SER A 193 3.37 -13.64 2.22
N GLU A 194 3.14 -13.64 0.90
CA GLU A 194 1.88 -13.18 0.31
C GLU A 194 0.66 -13.97 0.84
N GLY A 195 0.80 -15.28 1.04
CA GLY A 195 -0.25 -16.11 1.63
C GLY A 195 -0.57 -15.69 3.06
N ARG A 196 0.47 -15.45 3.87
CA ARG A 196 0.32 -14.99 5.27
C ARG A 196 -0.27 -13.57 5.34
N ASP A 197 0.16 -12.67 4.46
CA ASP A 197 -0.40 -11.33 4.36
C ASP A 197 -1.90 -11.40 4.06
N GLN A 198 -2.31 -12.28 3.13
CA GLN A 198 -3.72 -12.49 2.80
C GLN A 198 -4.53 -13.01 4.00
N GLU A 199 -4.00 -13.96 4.79
CA GLU A 199 -4.68 -14.47 5.98
C GLU A 199 -4.92 -13.35 7.03
N VAL A 200 -3.96 -12.45 7.23
CA VAL A 200 -4.15 -11.28 8.12
C VAL A 200 -5.18 -10.30 7.53
N VAL A 201 -5.11 -10.05 6.24
CA VAL A 201 -6.06 -9.16 5.55
C VAL A 201 -7.49 -9.69 5.66
N ASP A 202 -7.71 -10.98 5.45
CA ASP A 202 -9.01 -11.62 5.58
C ASP A 202 -9.56 -11.46 7.02
N LEU A 203 -8.71 -11.63 8.02
CA LEU A 203 -9.05 -11.41 9.43
C LEU A 203 -9.43 -9.94 9.71
N LEU A 204 -8.73 -8.99 9.12
CA LEU A 204 -9.02 -7.55 9.28
C LEU A 204 -10.33 -7.15 8.57
N ILE A 205 -10.58 -7.68 7.36
CA ILE A 205 -11.82 -7.45 6.61
C ILE A 205 -13.02 -8.03 7.37
N GLU A 206 -12.90 -9.26 7.89
CA GLU A 206 -13.97 -9.86 8.67
C GLU A 206 -14.27 -9.06 9.94
N THR A 207 -13.24 -8.64 10.67
CA THR A 207 -13.40 -7.79 11.85
C THR A 207 -14.08 -6.45 11.50
N ARG A 208 -13.73 -5.87 10.35
CA ARG A 208 -14.37 -4.65 9.85
C ARG A 208 -15.85 -4.88 9.57
N ARG A 209 -16.20 -5.98 8.91
CA ARG A 209 -17.59 -6.36 8.63
C ARG A 209 -18.41 -6.56 9.92
N GLU A 210 -17.85 -7.28 10.90
CA GLU A 210 -18.50 -7.50 12.20
C GLU A 210 -18.74 -6.19 12.96
N LEU A 211 -17.73 -5.30 13.00
CA LEU A 211 -17.87 -3.99 13.63
C LEU A 211 -18.90 -3.11 12.90
N GLY A 212 -18.93 -3.14 11.57
CA GLY A 212 -19.97 -2.45 10.79
C GLY A 212 -21.39 -2.89 11.18
N ALA A 213 -21.59 -4.19 11.34
CA ALA A 213 -22.87 -4.75 11.79
C ALA A 213 -23.22 -4.30 13.23
N VAL A 214 -22.25 -4.30 14.15
CA VAL A 214 -22.43 -3.79 15.51
C VAL A 214 -22.84 -2.31 15.49
N TYR A 215 -22.17 -1.48 14.72
CA TYR A 215 -22.45 -0.04 14.66
C TYR A 215 -23.79 0.28 14.02
N ALA A 216 -24.27 -0.58 13.13
CA ALA A 216 -25.60 -0.46 12.51
C ALA A 216 -26.75 -1.05 13.36
N SER A 217 -26.46 -1.76 14.45
CA SER A 217 -27.47 -2.54 15.21
C SER A 217 -28.43 -1.71 16.05
N GLY A 218 -28.16 -0.41 16.27
CA GLY A 218 -28.99 0.48 17.08
C GLY A 218 -28.92 0.26 18.60
N ILE A 219 -27.98 -0.56 19.10
CA ILE A 219 -27.71 -0.73 20.54
C ILE A 219 -27.18 0.55 21.19
N GLY A 220 -27.34 0.67 22.52
CA GLY A 220 -26.89 1.84 23.25
C GLY A 220 -25.35 2.01 23.22
N ARG A 221 -24.88 3.29 23.34
CA ARG A 221 -23.45 3.64 23.27
C ARG A 221 -22.56 2.79 24.18
N ALA A 222 -22.98 2.50 25.42
CA ALA A 222 -22.18 1.72 26.37
C ALA A 222 -21.95 0.30 25.86
N GLN A 223 -23.02 -0.36 25.39
CA GLN A 223 -22.96 -1.70 24.83
C GLN A 223 -22.14 -1.71 23.52
N MET A 224 -22.28 -0.68 22.67
CA MET A 224 -21.50 -0.55 21.44
C MET A 224 -20.00 -0.46 21.71
N LEU A 225 -19.58 0.24 22.78
CA LEU A 225 -18.18 0.28 23.22
C LEU A 225 -17.67 -1.07 23.72
N GLU A 226 -18.49 -1.83 24.43
CA GLU A 226 -18.14 -3.18 24.88
C GLU A 226 -17.95 -4.13 23.70
N GLU A 227 -18.88 -4.14 22.75
CA GLU A 227 -18.79 -4.95 21.52
C GLU A 227 -17.56 -4.56 20.70
N LYS A 228 -17.31 -3.27 20.53
CA LYS A 228 -16.10 -2.78 19.86
C LYS A 228 -14.83 -3.34 20.50
N ARG A 229 -14.70 -3.24 21.82
CA ARG A 229 -13.54 -3.77 22.56
C ARG A 229 -13.41 -5.28 22.40
N ALA A 230 -14.52 -6.00 22.50
CA ALA A 230 -14.54 -7.45 22.34
C ALA A 230 -14.05 -7.88 20.94
N ARG A 231 -14.47 -7.19 19.87
CA ARG A 231 -14.03 -7.48 18.50
C ARG A 231 -12.52 -7.21 18.31
N PHE A 232 -12.03 -6.08 18.79
CA PHE A 232 -10.58 -5.81 18.72
C PHE A 232 -9.75 -6.76 19.59
N PHE A 233 -10.27 -7.22 20.71
CA PHE A 233 -9.62 -8.27 21.50
C PHE A 233 -9.57 -9.59 20.73
N SER A 234 -10.71 -10.05 20.17
CA SER A 234 -10.79 -11.26 19.35
C SER A 234 -9.85 -11.19 18.14
N LEU A 235 -9.78 -10.04 17.47
CA LEU A 235 -8.82 -9.79 16.38
C LEU A 235 -7.38 -10.04 16.80
N ARG A 236 -6.98 -9.52 17.97
CA ARG A 236 -5.62 -9.72 18.51
C ARG A 236 -5.33 -11.18 18.83
N ASP A 237 -6.29 -11.87 19.44
CA ASP A 237 -6.14 -13.29 19.78
C ASP A 237 -6.03 -14.15 18.51
N SER A 238 -6.84 -13.88 17.49
CA SER A 238 -6.76 -14.57 16.21
C SER A 238 -5.44 -14.32 15.50
N TYR A 239 -4.95 -13.06 15.48
CA TYR A 239 -3.63 -12.76 14.94
C TYR A 239 -2.50 -13.44 15.72
N ALA A 240 -2.59 -13.49 17.04
CA ALA A 240 -1.58 -14.18 17.87
C ALA A 240 -1.53 -15.69 17.57
N ALA A 241 -2.68 -16.32 17.29
CA ALA A 241 -2.75 -17.71 16.88
C ALA A 241 -2.06 -17.92 15.51
N LEU A 242 -2.38 -17.10 14.50
CA LEU A 242 -1.70 -17.15 13.18
C LEU A 242 -0.19 -16.96 13.32
N LYS A 243 0.25 -15.97 14.11
CA LYS A 243 1.67 -15.71 14.37
C LYS A 243 2.37 -16.92 15.01
N ALA A 244 1.71 -17.60 15.93
CA ALA A 244 2.28 -18.80 16.59
C ALA A 244 2.52 -19.94 15.58
N ASP A 245 1.64 -20.12 14.60
CA ASP A 245 1.77 -21.13 13.56
C ASP A 245 2.87 -20.80 12.55
N TRP A 246 3.07 -19.51 12.23
CA TRP A 246 4.05 -19.10 11.21
C TRP A 246 5.46 -18.89 11.73
N GLY A 247 5.61 -18.56 13.02
CA GLY A 247 6.88 -18.08 13.59
C GLY A 247 7.23 -16.65 13.16
N ASN A 248 8.46 -16.25 13.39
CA ASN A 248 8.94 -14.90 13.05
C ASN A 248 9.77 -14.90 11.75
N PRO A 249 9.73 -13.79 10.97
CA PRO A 249 8.87 -12.62 11.15
C PRO A 249 7.42 -12.91 10.73
N ALA A 250 6.46 -12.28 11.43
CA ALA A 250 5.05 -12.32 11.08
C ALA A 250 4.64 -11.02 10.37
N PRO A 251 3.77 -11.06 9.33
CA PRO A 251 3.27 -9.86 8.68
C PRO A 251 2.43 -9.02 9.64
N PHE A 252 2.38 -7.72 9.40
CA PHE A 252 1.62 -6.76 10.20
C PHE A 252 2.01 -6.65 11.70
N GLU A 253 3.16 -7.20 12.12
CA GLU A 253 3.55 -7.24 13.53
C GLU A 253 3.52 -5.85 14.18
N SER A 254 4.07 -4.84 13.52
CA SER A 254 4.07 -3.45 14.01
C SER A 254 2.66 -2.85 14.18
N TRP A 255 1.66 -3.34 13.44
CA TRP A 255 0.26 -2.92 13.60
C TRP A 255 -0.33 -3.43 14.91
N PHE A 256 0.04 -4.65 15.29
CA PHE A 256 -0.47 -5.33 16.47
C PHE A 256 0.30 -4.99 17.76
N GLU A 257 1.48 -4.36 17.67
CA GLU A 257 2.22 -3.84 18.84
C GLU A 257 1.52 -2.66 19.51
N GLY A 258 0.82 -1.82 18.73
CA GLY A 258 0.12 -0.64 19.19
C GLY A 258 -1.36 -0.86 19.52
N GLU A 259 -2.11 0.19 19.77
CA GLU A 259 -3.57 0.16 19.90
C GLU A 259 -4.21 0.14 18.51
N ILE A 260 -4.89 -0.96 18.15
CA ILE A 260 -5.67 -1.05 16.92
C ILE A 260 -7.04 -0.44 17.16
N ASN A 261 -7.54 0.32 16.18
CA ASN A 261 -8.84 0.98 16.21
C ASN A 261 -9.47 1.07 14.81
N ASN A 262 -10.64 1.67 14.68
CA ASN A 262 -11.35 1.78 13.41
C ASN A 262 -10.53 2.44 12.30
N ALA A 263 -9.63 3.39 12.61
CA ALA A 263 -8.80 4.03 11.61
C ALA A 263 -7.81 3.05 10.92
N HIS A 264 -7.37 2.00 11.63
CA HIS A 264 -6.55 0.94 11.05
C HIS A 264 -7.38 0.08 10.08
N LEU A 265 -8.58 -0.35 10.48
CA LEU A 265 -9.45 -1.14 9.61
C LEU A 265 -9.91 -0.37 8.37
N ALA A 266 -10.15 0.94 8.52
CA ALA A 266 -10.53 1.81 7.42
C ALA A 266 -9.44 1.91 6.34
N SER A 267 -8.17 1.83 6.71
CA SER A 267 -7.06 1.90 5.75
C SER A 267 -6.84 0.60 4.96
N ILE A 268 -7.27 -0.55 5.48
CA ILE A 268 -7.07 -1.86 4.81
C ILE A 268 -8.04 -2.07 3.65
N ALA A 269 -9.31 -1.70 3.81
CA ALA A 269 -10.33 -1.98 2.80
C ALA A 269 -9.98 -1.45 1.41
N THR A 270 -9.35 -0.27 1.36
CA THR A 270 -8.94 0.40 0.13
C THR A 270 -7.99 -0.43 -0.75
N TYR A 271 -7.21 -1.34 -0.15
CA TYR A 271 -6.18 -2.07 -0.90
C TYR A 271 -6.60 -3.46 -1.37
N TYR A 272 -7.58 -4.09 -0.72
CA TYR A 272 -7.77 -5.54 -0.87
C TYR A 272 -9.15 -5.97 -1.40
N ASP A 273 -10.18 -5.13 -1.31
CA ASP A 273 -11.56 -5.53 -1.69
C ASP A 273 -11.68 -5.97 -3.16
N CYS A 274 -10.96 -5.33 -4.08
CA CYS A 274 -11.03 -5.61 -5.51
C CYS A 274 -9.86 -6.46 -6.05
N LEU A 275 -8.86 -6.79 -5.22
CA LEU A 275 -7.68 -7.55 -5.62
C LEU A 275 -8.01 -8.93 -6.21
N PRO A 276 -8.94 -9.74 -5.64
CA PRO A 276 -9.31 -11.03 -6.23
C PRO A 276 -9.87 -10.90 -7.66
N GLY A 277 -10.56 -9.80 -7.94
CA GLY A 277 -11.09 -9.52 -9.27
C GLY A 277 -9.99 -9.30 -10.30
N PHE A 278 -9.03 -8.46 -9.99
CA PHE A 278 -7.90 -8.23 -10.89
C PHE A 278 -7.03 -9.47 -11.08
N LYS A 279 -6.83 -10.29 -10.04
CA LYS A 279 -6.16 -11.60 -10.17
C LYS A 279 -6.89 -12.52 -11.15
N ARG A 280 -8.23 -12.54 -11.14
CA ARG A 280 -9.03 -13.30 -12.13
C ARG A 280 -8.86 -12.74 -13.56
N GLU A 281 -8.85 -11.43 -13.73
CA GLU A 281 -8.66 -10.80 -15.05
C GLU A 281 -7.24 -11.08 -15.60
N LEU A 282 -6.21 -11.07 -14.77
CA LEU A 282 -4.85 -11.45 -15.15
C LEU A 282 -4.77 -12.93 -15.55
N ALA A 283 -5.41 -13.82 -14.79
CA ALA A 283 -5.48 -15.24 -15.11
C ALA A 283 -6.25 -15.49 -16.43
N ALA A 284 -7.34 -14.76 -16.69
CA ALA A 284 -8.09 -14.81 -17.94
C ALA A 284 -7.30 -14.32 -19.16
N ALA A 285 -6.27 -13.51 -18.93
CA ALA A 285 -5.32 -13.07 -19.95
C ALA A 285 -4.11 -14.04 -20.09
N ASP A 286 -4.16 -15.25 -19.51
CA ASP A 286 -3.05 -16.23 -19.50
C ASP A 286 -1.70 -15.61 -19.06
N GLY A 287 -1.75 -14.60 -18.21
CA GLY A 287 -0.58 -13.87 -17.74
C GLY A 287 0.02 -12.89 -18.76
N ASP A 288 -0.61 -12.67 -19.91
CA ASP A 288 -0.19 -11.62 -20.85
C ASP A 288 -0.52 -10.23 -20.26
N LEU A 289 0.52 -9.51 -19.82
CA LEU A 289 0.36 -8.20 -19.19
C LEU A 289 -0.21 -7.15 -20.15
N GLU A 290 0.11 -7.20 -21.45
CA GLU A 290 -0.43 -6.22 -22.40
C GLU A 290 -1.93 -6.45 -22.61
N ALA A 291 -2.38 -7.72 -22.68
CA ALA A 291 -3.80 -8.07 -22.73
C ALA A 291 -4.50 -7.66 -21.43
N PHE A 292 -3.87 -7.92 -20.28
CA PHE A 292 -4.38 -7.52 -18.97
C PHE A 292 -4.51 -5.98 -18.84
N TYR A 293 -3.53 -5.20 -19.28
CA TYR A 293 -3.60 -3.74 -19.28
C TYR A 293 -4.72 -3.21 -20.18
N ARG A 294 -4.91 -3.79 -21.37
CA ARG A 294 -6.06 -3.44 -22.24
C ARG A 294 -7.38 -3.71 -21.52
N ARG A 295 -7.51 -4.86 -20.86
CA ARG A 295 -8.70 -5.20 -20.09
C ARG A 295 -8.94 -4.26 -18.92
N ALA A 296 -7.91 -3.91 -18.16
CA ALA A 296 -8.00 -2.93 -17.09
C ALA A 296 -8.44 -1.54 -17.60
N HIS A 297 -7.95 -1.10 -18.77
CA HIS A 297 -8.43 0.13 -19.42
C HIS A 297 -9.91 0.08 -19.80
N GLU A 298 -10.43 -1.07 -20.23
CA GLU A 298 -11.87 -1.25 -20.50
C GLU A 298 -12.68 -1.12 -19.22
N LEU A 299 -12.24 -1.77 -18.15
CA LEU A 299 -12.88 -1.71 -16.84
C LEU A 299 -12.87 -0.27 -16.28
N ALA A 300 -11.76 0.46 -16.42
CA ALA A 300 -11.62 1.85 -15.98
C ALA A 300 -12.65 2.81 -16.63
N ARG A 301 -13.17 2.47 -17.81
CA ARG A 301 -14.19 3.28 -18.52
C ARG A 301 -15.62 3.04 -18.03
N LEU A 302 -15.84 1.99 -17.25
CA LEU A 302 -17.15 1.70 -16.66
C LEU A 302 -17.44 2.69 -15.51
N ASP A 303 -18.71 2.83 -15.15
CA ASP A 303 -19.06 3.50 -13.89
C ASP A 303 -18.62 2.65 -12.68
N GLN A 304 -18.38 3.31 -11.54
CA GLN A 304 -17.86 2.67 -10.34
C GLN A 304 -18.68 1.45 -9.91
N LYS A 305 -20.01 1.57 -9.92
CA LYS A 305 -20.91 0.48 -9.51
C LYS A 305 -20.72 -0.79 -10.35
N ARG A 306 -20.48 -0.64 -11.65
CA ARG A 306 -20.19 -1.77 -12.54
C ARG A 306 -18.79 -2.34 -12.29
N ARG A 307 -17.79 -1.49 -12.04
CA ARG A 307 -16.45 -1.94 -11.67
C ARG A 307 -16.50 -2.77 -10.40
N ASP A 308 -17.14 -2.25 -9.35
CA ASP A 308 -17.28 -2.93 -8.07
C ASP A 308 -17.97 -4.30 -8.22
N ALA A 309 -19.04 -4.37 -9.02
CA ALA A 309 -19.75 -5.62 -9.27
C ALA A 309 -18.91 -6.68 -9.99
N LEU A 310 -17.95 -6.27 -10.83
CA LEU A 310 -17.09 -7.18 -11.60
C LEU A 310 -15.83 -7.59 -10.83
N LEU A 311 -15.26 -6.67 -10.07
CA LEU A 311 -13.93 -6.84 -9.46
C LEU A 311 -13.98 -7.11 -7.97
N CYS A 312 -14.85 -6.41 -7.24
CA CYS A 312 -14.86 -6.43 -5.78
C CYS A 312 -15.84 -7.49 -5.25
N GLY A 313 -15.63 -7.98 -4.04
CA GLY A 313 -16.56 -8.89 -3.37
C GLY A 313 -17.91 -8.24 -3.08
N GLN A 314 -18.95 -9.04 -2.79
CA GLN A 314 -20.30 -8.55 -2.43
C GLN A 314 -20.36 -7.86 -1.04
N SER A 315 -19.26 -7.27 -0.58
CA SER A 315 -19.09 -6.72 0.78
C SER A 315 -19.56 -5.26 0.92
N ARG A 316 -20.28 -4.72 -0.07
CA ARG A 316 -20.85 -3.35 -0.02
C ARG A 316 -22.36 -3.33 -0.06
#